data_e051720c2041d1dcc2622cfd47732056
#
_entry.id   e051720c2041d1dcc2622cfd47732056
#
_cell.length_a   1.000
_cell.length_b   1.000
_cell.length_c   1.000
_cell.angle_alpha   90.00
_cell.angle_beta   90.00
_cell.angle_gamma   90.00
#
_symmetry.space_group_name_H-M   'P 1'
#
loop_
_entity.id
_entity.type
_entity.pdbx_description
1 polymer ?
#
loop_
_entity_poly.entity_id
_entity_poly.type
_entity_poly.pdbx_seq_one_letter_code
_entity_poly.pdbx_strand_id
1 'polypeptide(L)'
;MFRKLSSNSAWLIAFFACFAVYLSIACYPFVLSNNQNEPLTLLQGYYLVSTQYGWLGLIALPFMLLSLLLSFLPTRAFKGIVIAIAICLLIMFKVDILVFQQYKLHINALLIRMFFEGGGDVFDISWMSWLIFVSEVAVLVIGLVCTVWVSNKLAQSRAKFVLISVWFAVLLSTQMIHAYKNALYDDEVSQFSNNWPLYYPLTARKFIYKHDLVDENIASKNRVELTNIERSSLNYPLAPIQVQSKEKQPNVLFILVDAWRYSDATPEVMPNVSKFAEKTVNFTQHMSGGNSTQAGIFSLFYSLPATYWESFYASQRSPVFMDTLQAEGYRMGIFGSAPLTSPPLSRTVFKKVSDLTLKQTGETAVERDQQITDKFIEFQKQDSDKPYFGFLFYDAAHGTVFPELEFAKFKPYWERVDHILLNNDFDASLYHNRYKNSLYYIDSLIGDVLKNVDLDNTIVVISSDHGEEFNDHKMNYWGHTGNYSDVQVHVPLYVYMPNRQPEQINYRTTHFDVVPTMMNTLFDVQGTTSSYSVGHNLFDSSAPRDWYIAGSYYNYALVGKELMLVVNPGGHSQQLNRQLKVEKEQKVPVDIIRHSLDEMSRFYKKG
;
A
#
# COMPACT_ATOMS: atom_id res chain seq x y z
N MET A 1 22.99 -49.18 5.10
CA MET A 1 21.96 -48.25 4.66
C MET A 1 21.08 -47.82 5.83
N PHE A 2 20.35 -48.69 6.50
CA PHE A 2 19.43 -48.36 7.60
C PHE A 2 20.04 -47.57 8.79
N ARG A 3 21.28 -47.92 9.23
CA ARG A 3 21.98 -47.19 10.30
C ARG A 3 22.30 -45.72 9.93
N LYS A 4 22.61 -45.44 8.66
CA LYS A 4 22.84 -44.05 8.19
C LYS A 4 21.53 -43.25 8.10
N LEU A 5 20.46 -43.85 7.61
CA LEU A 5 19.13 -43.28 7.59
C LEU A 5 18.70 -42.86 9.00
N SER A 6 18.84 -43.76 9.98
CA SER A 6 18.44 -43.46 11.36
C SER A 6 19.31 -42.36 12.01
N SER A 7 20.59 -42.28 11.66
CA SER A 7 21.52 -41.27 12.18
C SER A 7 21.23 -39.89 11.58
N ASN A 8 21.04 -39.80 10.26
CA ASN A 8 20.71 -38.54 9.57
C ASN A 8 19.36 -38.00 10.01
N SER A 9 18.34 -38.86 10.12
CA SER A 9 17.00 -38.46 10.59
C SER A 9 17.02 -37.99 12.05
N ALA A 10 17.75 -38.71 12.93
CA ALA A 10 17.89 -38.31 14.33
C ALA A 10 18.57 -36.93 14.49
N TRP A 11 19.60 -36.69 13.66
CA TRP A 11 20.25 -35.37 13.63
C TRP A 11 19.33 -34.29 13.07
N LEU A 12 18.59 -34.55 12.00
CA LEU A 12 17.66 -33.59 11.40
C LEU A 12 16.56 -33.16 12.40
N ILE A 13 16.01 -34.10 13.16
CA ILE A 13 15.04 -33.82 14.22
C ILE A 13 15.64 -32.89 15.28
N ALA A 14 16.88 -33.19 15.74
CA ALA A 14 17.57 -32.34 16.69
C ALA A 14 17.88 -30.94 16.09
N PHE A 15 18.31 -30.92 14.82
CA PHE A 15 18.59 -29.68 14.11
C PHE A 15 17.34 -28.83 13.96
N PHE A 16 16.21 -29.40 13.55
CA PHE A 16 14.94 -28.65 13.45
C PHE A 16 14.54 -28.04 14.80
N ALA A 17 14.61 -28.81 15.89
CA ALA A 17 14.27 -28.31 17.21
C ALA A 17 15.14 -27.12 17.65
N CYS A 18 16.46 -27.19 17.39
CA CYS A 18 17.39 -26.09 17.69
C CYS A 18 17.20 -24.90 16.72
N PHE A 19 17.00 -25.20 15.43
CA PHE A 19 16.86 -24.19 14.40
C PHE A 19 15.59 -23.37 14.56
N ALA A 20 14.47 -23.96 14.99
CA ALA A 20 13.25 -23.23 15.29
C ALA A 20 13.44 -22.19 16.41
N VAL A 21 14.20 -22.55 17.46
CA VAL A 21 14.59 -21.60 18.51
C VAL A 21 15.49 -20.51 17.95
N TYR A 22 16.52 -20.91 17.20
CA TYR A 22 17.47 -19.96 16.62
C TYR A 22 16.78 -18.99 15.64
N LEU A 23 15.91 -19.50 14.76
CA LEU A 23 15.16 -18.70 13.80
C LEU A 23 14.25 -17.69 14.52
N SER A 24 13.62 -18.10 15.63
CA SER A 24 12.82 -17.18 16.45
C SER A 24 13.66 -16.02 17.01
N ILE A 25 14.88 -16.29 17.45
CA ILE A 25 15.81 -15.26 17.94
C ILE A 25 16.30 -14.38 16.79
N ALA A 26 16.70 -14.97 15.65
CA ALA A 26 17.20 -14.26 14.47
C ALA A 26 16.14 -13.31 13.87
N CYS A 27 14.87 -13.68 13.96
CA CYS A 27 13.74 -12.90 13.45
C CYS A 27 13.04 -12.03 14.53
N TYR A 28 13.67 -11.82 15.69
CA TYR A 28 13.10 -11.01 16.78
C TYR A 28 12.69 -9.58 16.36
N PRO A 29 13.30 -8.94 15.34
CA PRO A 29 12.82 -7.66 14.81
C PRO A 29 11.34 -7.63 14.40
N PHE A 30 10.72 -8.75 14.02
CA PHE A 30 9.27 -8.80 13.77
C PHE A 30 8.44 -8.51 15.04
N VAL A 31 8.91 -8.95 16.20
CA VAL A 31 8.27 -8.66 17.49
C VAL A 31 8.49 -7.21 17.91
N LEU A 32 9.70 -6.67 17.69
CA LEU A 32 10.04 -5.29 18.03
C LEU A 32 9.39 -4.25 17.14
N SER A 33 8.99 -4.62 15.93
CA SER A 33 8.33 -3.71 14.97
C SER A 33 6.94 -3.26 15.42
N ASN A 34 6.53 -3.67 16.60
CA ASN A 34 5.25 -3.35 17.21
C ASN A 34 5.34 -1.99 17.91
N ASN A 35 4.95 -0.94 17.22
CA ASN A 35 5.02 0.45 17.68
C ASN A 35 3.87 0.83 18.64
N GLN A 36 3.53 -0.03 19.60
CA GLN A 36 2.54 0.33 20.61
C GLN A 36 3.19 1.21 21.67
N ASN A 37 2.65 2.42 21.85
CA ASN A 37 3.03 3.34 22.93
C ASN A 37 2.54 2.87 24.31
N GLU A 38 1.83 1.76 24.38
CA GLU A 38 1.33 1.17 25.63
C GLU A 38 2.14 -0.09 25.98
N PRO A 39 2.38 -0.35 27.28
CA PRO A 39 3.01 -1.59 27.71
C PRO A 39 2.15 -2.79 27.35
N LEU A 40 2.78 -3.82 26.80
CA LEU A 40 2.11 -5.07 26.43
C LEU A 40 1.54 -5.76 27.68
N THR A 41 0.32 -6.30 27.55
CA THR A 41 -0.23 -7.22 28.56
C THR A 41 0.59 -8.51 28.60
N LEU A 42 0.49 -9.28 29.69
CA LEU A 42 1.14 -10.59 29.78
C LEU A 42 0.69 -11.54 28.68
N LEU A 43 -0.60 -11.49 28.29
CA LEU A 43 -1.14 -12.31 27.21
C LEU A 43 -0.55 -11.90 25.86
N GLN A 44 -0.47 -10.61 25.58
CA GLN A 44 0.14 -10.08 24.37
C GLN A 44 1.62 -10.46 24.24
N GLY A 45 2.39 -10.28 25.32
CA GLY A 45 3.80 -10.67 25.38
C GLY A 45 4.00 -12.17 25.13
N TYR A 46 3.19 -13.02 25.81
CA TYR A 46 3.19 -14.46 25.57
C TYR A 46 2.84 -14.78 24.13
N TYR A 47 1.76 -14.22 23.60
CA TYR A 47 1.29 -14.47 22.24
C TYR A 47 2.36 -14.10 21.19
N LEU A 48 2.97 -12.92 21.30
CA LEU A 48 4.01 -12.44 20.38
C LEU A 48 5.21 -13.39 20.33
N VAL A 49 5.83 -13.68 21.46
CA VAL A 49 7.04 -14.52 21.53
C VAL A 49 6.73 -15.97 21.11
N SER A 50 5.59 -16.48 21.58
CA SER A 50 5.17 -17.85 21.31
C SER A 50 4.74 -18.06 19.87
N THR A 51 4.05 -17.11 19.27
CA THR A 51 3.69 -17.15 17.83
C THR A 51 4.95 -17.06 16.97
N GLN A 52 5.88 -16.18 17.30
CA GLN A 52 7.18 -16.10 16.62
C GLN A 52 7.87 -17.47 16.57
N TYR A 53 8.01 -18.12 17.71
CA TYR A 53 8.64 -19.43 17.82
C TYR A 53 7.87 -20.53 17.07
N GLY A 54 6.57 -20.60 17.29
CA GLY A 54 5.71 -21.63 16.69
C GLY A 54 5.59 -21.48 15.18
N TRP A 55 5.31 -20.27 14.71
CA TRP A 55 5.01 -20.00 13.30
C TRP A 55 6.24 -20.04 12.39
N LEU A 56 7.35 -19.43 12.80
CA LEU A 56 8.58 -19.48 12.00
C LEU A 56 9.13 -20.92 11.93
N GLY A 57 9.00 -21.71 13.00
CA GLY A 57 9.27 -23.14 12.97
C GLY A 57 8.34 -23.87 11.99
N LEU A 58 7.06 -23.50 11.93
CA LEU A 58 6.11 -24.09 10.98
C LEU A 58 6.48 -23.76 9.53
N ILE A 59 6.95 -22.55 9.23
CA ILE A 59 7.45 -22.19 7.88
C ILE A 59 8.70 -23.00 7.52
N ALA A 60 9.60 -23.25 8.47
CA ALA A 60 10.80 -24.04 8.25
C ALA A 60 10.52 -25.55 8.08
N LEU A 61 9.41 -26.06 8.65
CA LEU A 61 9.09 -27.49 8.70
C LEU A 61 9.02 -28.18 7.32
N PRO A 62 8.37 -27.63 6.28
CA PRO A 62 8.32 -28.24 4.95
C PRO A 62 9.72 -28.50 4.36
N PHE A 63 10.64 -27.55 4.51
CA PHE A 63 12.02 -27.68 4.03
C PHE A 63 12.77 -28.76 4.78
N MET A 64 12.53 -28.90 6.09
CA MET A 64 13.12 -29.96 6.90
C MET A 64 12.53 -31.33 6.56
N LEU A 65 11.22 -31.41 6.29
CA LEU A 65 10.57 -32.65 5.84
C LEU A 65 11.07 -33.08 4.46
N LEU A 66 11.22 -32.17 3.51
CA LEU A 66 11.82 -32.46 2.21
C LEU A 66 13.26 -32.97 2.35
N SER A 67 14.01 -32.42 3.31
CA SER A 67 15.38 -32.91 3.61
C SER A 67 15.41 -34.37 4.06
N LEU A 68 14.33 -34.91 4.66
CA LEU A 68 14.27 -36.36 4.99
C LEU A 68 14.39 -37.24 3.76
N LEU A 69 13.92 -36.81 2.60
CA LEU A 69 14.06 -37.55 1.34
C LEU A 69 15.52 -37.74 0.93
N LEU A 70 16.40 -36.85 1.42
CA LEU A 70 17.85 -36.88 1.16
C LEU A 70 18.63 -37.64 2.25
N SER A 71 17.97 -38.20 3.25
CA SER A 71 18.62 -38.85 4.41
C SER A 71 19.44 -40.10 4.06
N PHE A 72 19.30 -40.64 2.84
CA PHE A 72 20.13 -41.73 2.31
C PHE A 72 21.54 -41.29 1.90
N LEU A 73 21.79 -40.01 1.74
CA LEU A 73 23.09 -39.46 1.35
C LEU A 73 24.14 -39.67 2.45
N PRO A 74 25.45 -39.63 2.09
CA PRO A 74 26.52 -39.59 3.09
C PRO A 74 26.32 -38.45 4.08
N THR A 75 26.53 -38.69 5.37
CA THR A 75 26.19 -37.76 6.45
C THR A 75 26.76 -36.34 6.25
N ARG A 76 27.98 -36.23 5.68
CA ARG A 76 28.59 -34.90 5.42
C ARG A 76 27.81 -34.15 4.33
N ALA A 77 27.50 -34.83 3.22
CA ALA A 77 26.72 -34.24 2.12
C ALA A 77 25.29 -33.85 2.58
N PHE A 78 24.63 -34.77 3.31
CA PHE A 78 23.31 -34.52 3.88
C PHE A 78 23.29 -33.28 4.77
N LYS A 79 24.19 -33.22 5.76
CA LYS A 79 24.29 -32.04 6.66
C LYS A 79 24.61 -30.75 5.88
N GLY A 80 25.52 -30.84 4.90
CA GLY A 80 25.85 -29.68 4.04
C GLY A 80 24.64 -29.12 3.32
N ILE A 81 23.79 -29.99 2.73
CA ILE A 81 22.55 -29.55 2.06
C ILE A 81 21.57 -28.92 3.04
N VAL A 82 21.32 -29.54 4.20
CA VAL A 82 20.41 -29.00 5.22
C VAL A 82 20.89 -27.65 5.74
N ILE A 83 22.20 -27.49 5.96
CA ILE A 83 22.80 -26.22 6.38
C ILE A 83 22.62 -25.15 5.27
N ALA A 84 22.86 -25.52 4.01
CA ALA A 84 22.64 -24.60 2.88
C ALA A 84 21.20 -24.13 2.79
N ILE A 85 20.22 -25.03 2.96
CA ILE A 85 18.80 -24.68 3.03
C ILE A 85 18.53 -23.72 4.20
N ALA A 86 19.10 -23.98 5.38
CA ALA A 86 18.95 -23.12 6.54
C ALA A 86 19.54 -21.71 6.32
N ILE A 87 20.69 -21.61 5.64
CA ILE A 87 21.29 -20.32 5.25
C ILE A 87 20.36 -19.57 4.29
N CYS A 88 19.83 -20.23 3.27
CA CYS A 88 18.87 -19.60 2.34
C CYS A 88 17.63 -19.07 3.07
N LEU A 89 17.08 -19.84 4.02
CA LEU A 89 15.94 -19.39 4.84
C LEU A 89 16.31 -18.19 5.71
N LEU A 90 17.47 -18.17 6.34
CA LEU A 90 17.94 -17.04 7.16
C LEU A 90 18.10 -15.77 6.31
N ILE A 91 18.69 -15.89 5.11
CA ILE A 91 18.83 -14.75 4.19
C ILE A 91 17.46 -14.25 3.75
N MET A 92 16.55 -15.17 3.37
CA MET A 92 15.19 -14.81 2.97
C MET A 92 14.46 -14.05 4.08
N PHE A 93 14.50 -14.55 5.33
CA PHE A 93 13.89 -13.83 6.45
C PHE A 93 14.60 -12.51 6.76
N LYS A 94 15.93 -12.43 6.60
CA LYS A 94 16.64 -11.16 6.79
C LYS A 94 16.21 -10.10 5.78
N VAL A 95 16.06 -10.48 4.53
CA VAL A 95 15.53 -9.57 3.49
C VAL A 95 14.09 -9.17 3.81
N ASP A 96 13.24 -10.12 4.20
CA ASP A 96 11.86 -9.84 4.57
C ASP A 96 11.75 -8.92 5.80
N ILE A 97 12.64 -9.08 6.79
CA ILE A 97 12.74 -8.17 7.95
C ILE A 97 13.02 -6.73 7.49
N LEU A 98 14.00 -6.54 6.59
CA LEU A 98 14.35 -5.21 6.08
C LEU A 98 13.16 -4.57 5.35
N VAL A 99 12.50 -5.33 4.49
CA VAL A 99 11.29 -4.88 3.78
C VAL A 99 10.17 -4.55 4.78
N PHE A 100 9.93 -5.43 5.74
CA PHE A 100 8.87 -5.22 6.73
C PHE A 100 9.14 -4.02 7.66
N GLN A 101 10.38 -3.81 8.07
CA GLN A 101 10.74 -2.66 8.89
C GLN A 101 10.49 -1.34 8.15
N GLN A 102 10.74 -1.33 6.84
CA GLN A 102 10.61 -0.15 5.99
C GLN A 102 9.17 0.10 5.55
N TYR A 103 8.50 -0.92 5.00
CA TYR A 103 7.21 -0.77 4.32
C TYR A 103 6.03 -1.34 5.10
N LYS A 104 6.26 -1.97 6.27
CA LYS A 104 5.24 -2.70 7.05
C LYS A 104 4.50 -3.78 6.25
N LEU A 105 5.15 -4.28 5.20
CA LEU A 105 4.69 -5.33 4.30
C LEU A 105 5.71 -6.45 4.26
N HIS A 106 5.25 -7.69 4.25
CA HIS A 106 6.09 -8.83 3.94
C HIS A 106 6.27 -8.99 2.43
N ILE A 107 7.38 -9.62 2.04
CA ILE A 107 7.65 -9.93 0.62
C ILE A 107 6.51 -10.76 0.07
N ASN A 108 5.91 -10.27 -1.01
CA ASN A 108 4.81 -10.90 -1.73
C ASN A 108 5.00 -10.76 -3.25
N ALA A 109 4.12 -11.38 -4.02
CA ALA A 109 4.21 -11.37 -5.48
C ALA A 109 4.16 -9.96 -6.09
N LEU A 110 3.43 -9.03 -5.44
CA LEU A 110 3.36 -7.63 -5.88
C LEU A 110 4.71 -6.94 -5.72
N LEU A 111 5.34 -7.01 -4.53
CA LEU A 111 6.65 -6.40 -4.27
C LEU A 111 7.73 -6.99 -5.17
N ILE A 112 7.69 -8.32 -5.41
CA ILE A 112 8.60 -8.97 -6.34
C ILE A 112 8.42 -8.41 -7.75
N ARG A 113 7.18 -8.26 -8.22
CA ARG A 113 6.89 -7.67 -9.52
C ARG A 113 7.37 -6.23 -9.60
N MET A 114 7.04 -5.40 -8.61
CA MET A 114 7.48 -4.00 -8.56
C MET A 114 9.00 -3.88 -8.61
N PHE A 115 9.73 -4.76 -7.91
CA PHE A 115 11.19 -4.80 -7.95
C PHE A 115 11.72 -5.09 -9.37
N PHE A 116 11.15 -6.07 -10.08
CA PHE A 116 11.62 -6.44 -11.42
C PHE A 116 11.11 -5.53 -12.54
N GLU A 117 9.92 -4.95 -12.42
CA GLU A 117 9.29 -4.11 -13.46
C GLU A 117 9.60 -2.61 -13.30
N GLY A 118 9.83 -2.12 -12.07
CA GLY A 118 10.04 -0.70 -11.77
C GLY A 118 11.32 -0.37 -10.98
N GLY A 119 12.04 -1.37 -10.53
CA GLY A 119 12.88 -1.28 -9.35
C GLY A 119 14.30 -0.73 -9.50
N GLY A 120 14.76 -0.39 -10.67
CA GLY A 120 16.13 0.16 -10.80
C GLY A 120 16.32 1.53 -10.14
N ASP A 121 15.27 2.34 -10.13
CA ASP A 121 15.30 3.72 -9.64
C ASP A 121 14.84 3.85 -8.17
N VAL A 122 14.16 2.83 -7.63
CA VAL A 122 13.56 2.87 -6.28
C VAL A 122 14.50 2.31 -5.20
N PHE A 123 15.47 1.45 -5.57
CA PHE A 123 16.33 0.73 -4.63
C PHE A 123 17.82 1.00 -4.91
N ASP A 124 18.29 2.22 -4.66
CA ASP A 124 19.75 2.47 -4.63
C ASP A 124 20.29 2.05 -3.26
N ILE A 125 21.00 0.92 -3.22
CA ILE A 125 21.62 0.38 -2.00
C ILE A 125 23.07 0.83 -1.94
N SER A 126 23.43 1.58 -0.90
CA SER A 126 24.79 2.06 -0.71
C SER A 126 25.77 0.89 -0.43
N TRP A 127 27.04 1.09 -0.72
CA TRP A 127 28.06 0.09 -0.35
C TRP A 127 28.12 -0.14 1.17
N MET A 128 27.80 0.86 1.96
CA MET A 128 27.75 0.77 3.41
C MET A 128 26.60 -0.17 3.85
N SER A 129 25.43 -0.07 3.24
CA SER A 129 24.33 -0.97 3.50
C SER A 129 24.62 -2.41 3.09
N TRP A 130 25.34 -2.61 1.99
CA TRP A 130 25.85 -3.93 1.64
C TRP A 130 26.81 -4.47 2.69
N LEU A 131 27.71 -3.64 3.23
CA LEU A 131 28.62 -4.05 4.28
C LEU A 131 27.86 -4.42 5.57
N ILE A 132 26.89 -3.62 5.97
CA ILE A 132 26.01 -3.92 7.12
C ILE A 132 25.29 -5.25 6.89
N PHE A 133 24.62 -5.41 5.74
CA PHE A 133 23.89 -6.64 5.41
C PHE A 133 24.79 -7.88 5.46
N VAL A 134 25.97 -7.81 4.84
CA VAL A 134 26.93 -8.92 4.86
C VAL A 134 27.42 -9.22 6.28
N SER A 135 27.69 -8.20 7.10
CA SER A 135 28.10 -8.39 8.49
C SER A 135 27.00 -9.06 9.33
N GLU A 136 25.74 -8.66 9.15
CA GLU A 136 24.61 -9.27 9.83
C GLU A 136 24.38 -10.73 9.38
N VAL A 137 24.50 -11.02 8.08
CA VAL A 137 24.44 -12.38 7.56
C VAL A 137 25.61 -13.23 8.14
N ALA A 138 26.79 -12.67 8.29
CA ALA A 138 27.91 -13.36 8.93
C ALA A 138 27.60 -13.72 10.40
N VAL A 139 26.99 -12.81 11.16
CA VAL A 139 26.52 -13.08 12.54
C VAL A 139 25.46 -14.20 12.54
N LEU A 140 24.52 -14.18 11.61
CA LEU A 140 23.51 -15.24 11.48
C LEU A 140 24.15 -16.59 11.14
N VAL A 141 25.17 -16.63 10.30
CA VAL A 141 25.91 -17.87 9.99
C VAL A 141 26.67 -18.39 11.21
N ILE A 142 27.29 -17.51 12.01
CA ILE A 142 27.94 -17.90 13.27
C ILE A 142 26.93 -18.54 14.23
N GLY A 143 25.76 -17.95 14.41
CA GLY A 143 24.69 -18.52 15.23
C GLY A 143 24.19 -19.88 14.71
N LEU A 144 24.14 -20.04 13.37
CA LEU A 144 23.82 -21.33 12.76
C LEU A 144 24.91 -22.40 13.04
N VAL A 145 26.17 -22.03 13.04
CA VAL A 145 27.28 -22.96 13.44
C VAL A 145 27.07 -23.43 14.88
N CYS A 146 26.74 -22.53 15.81
CA CYS A 146 26.39 -22.90 17.18
C CYS A 146 25.18 -23.84 17.22
N THR A 147 24.14 -23.55 16.42
CA THR A 147 22.94 -24.41 16.28
C THR A 147 23.31 -25.82 15.81
N VAL A 148 24.16 -25.95 14.80
CA VAL A 148 24.68 -27.24 14.30
C VAL A 148 25.47 -27.98 15.39
N TRP A 149 26.29 -27.25 16.15
CA TRP A 149 27.09 -27.86 17.25
C TRP A 149 26.20 -28.43 18.36
N VAL A 150 25.16 -27.65 18.79
CA VAL A 150 24.18 -28.13 19.77
C VAL A 150 23.39 -29.31 19.22
N SER A 151 22.97 -29.26 17.96
CA SER A 151 22.22 -30.33 17.30
C SER A 151 23.02 -31.64 17.23
N ASN A 152 24.33 -31.57 17.01
CA ASN A 152 25.20 -32.76 17.05
C ASN A 152 25.20 -33.43 18.43
N LYS A 153 25.17 -32.65 19.53
CA LYS A 153 25.10 -33.18 20.89
C LYS A 153 23.71 -33.76 21.22
N LEU A 154 22.65 -33.10 20.73
CA LEU A 154 21.26 -33.51 21.00
C LEU A 154 20.77 -34.66 20.14
N ALA A 155 21.46 -34.96 19.02
CA ALA A 155 21.04 -36.01 18.07
C ALA A 155 20.81 -37.37 18.74
N GLN A 156 21.62 -37.74 19.75
CA GLN A 156 21.53 -38.99 20.49
C GLN A 156 20.67 -38.88 21.77
N SER A 157 20.25 -37.63 22.16
CA SER A 157 19.46 -37.40 23.36
C SER A 157 17.95 -37.50 23.08
N ARG A 158 17.18 -37.91 24.07
CA ARG A 158 15.71 -37.83 24.04
C ARG A 158 15.21 -36.39 24.14
N ALA A 159 16.03 -35.43 24.59
CA ALA A 159 15.68 -34.02 24.71
C ALA A 159 15.17 -33.38 23.39
N LYS A 160 15.62 -33.88 22.22
CA LYS A 160 15.09 -33.42 20.92
C LYS A 160 13.57 -33.60 20.80
N PHE A 161 13.03 -34.71 21.32
CA PHE A 161 11.58 -34.96 21.28
C PHE A 161 10.84 -34.06 22.25
N VAL A 162 11.42 -33.78 23.42
CA VAL A 162 10.85 -32.80 24.37
C VAL A 162 10.77 -31.42 23.73
N LEU A 163 11.84 -30.95 23.09
CA LEU A 163 11.88 -29.66 22.40
C LEU A 163 10.82 -29.58 21.29
N ILE A 164 10.65 -30.63 20.50
CA ILE A 164 9.61 -30.68 19.47
C ILE A 164 8.21 -30.66 20.08
N SER A 165 8.00 -31.41 21.16
CA SER A 165 6.71 -31.43 21.87
C SER A 165 6.38 -30.03 22.43
N VAL A 166 7.38 -29.36 23.00
CA VAL A 166 7.23 -27.95 23.47
C VAL A 166 6.91 -27.03 22.30
N TRP A 167 7.66 -27.12 21.19
CA TRP A 167 7.37 -26.32 20.01
C TRP A 167 5.93 -26.51 19.50
N PHE A 168 5.48 -27.77 19.41
CA PHE A 168 4.13 -28.09 18.96
C PHE A 168 3.05 -27.59 19.93
N ALA A 169 3.28 -27.76 21.24
CA ALA A 169 2.36 -27.28 22.27
C ALA A 169 2.25 -25.75 22.24
N VAL A 170 3.36 -25.04 22.08
CA VAL A 170 3.40 -23.58 21.95
C VAL A 170 2.67 -23.13 20.68
N LEU A 171 2.93 -23.75 19.53
CA LEU A 171 2.22 -23.46 18.29
C LEU A 171 0.70 -23.65 18.46
N LEU A 172 0.29 -24.78 19.04
CA LEU A 172 -1.13 -25.07 19.27
C LEU A 172 -1.77 -24.06 20.21
N SER A 173 -1.10 -23.71 21.30
CA SER A 173 -1.63 -22.75 22.29
C SER A 173 -1.88 -21.37 21.67
N THR A 174 -0.97 -20.87 20.82
CA THR A 174 -1.16 -19.56 20.14
C THR A 174 -2.30 -19.59 19.15
N GLN A 175 -2.48 -20.70 18.40
CA GLN A 175 -3.60 -20.86 17.49
C GLN A 175 -4.95 -20.96 18.23
N MET A 176 -4.99 -21.62 19.39
CA MET A 176 -6.19 -21.68 20.21
C MET A 176 -6.53 -20.31 20.83
N ILE A 177 -5.53 -19.58 21.36
CA ILE A 177 -5.72 -18.22 21.88
C ILE A 177 -6.28 -17.33 20.77
N HIS A 178 -5.69 -17.37 19.57
CA HIS A 178 -6.19 -16.58 18.46
C HIS A 178 -7.63 -16.95 18.08
N ALA A 179 -7.94 -18.24 17.94
CA ALA A 179 -9.29 -18.71 17.59
C ALA A 179 -10.34 -18.27 18.64
N TYR A 180 -9.99 -18.33 19.93
CA TYR A 180 -10.85 -17.91 21.02
C TYR A 180 -11.10 -16.39 21.01
N LYS A 181 -10.03 -15.57 20.95
CA LYS A 181 -10.13 -14.11 20.88
C LYS A 181 -10.86 -13.64 19.61
N ASN A 182 -10.59 -14.29 18.48
CA ASN A 182 -11.31 -14.02 17.24
C ASN A 182 -12.82 -14.34 17.33
N ALA A 183 -13.21 -15.37 18.09
CA ALA A 183 -14.63 -15.67 18.34
C ALA A 183 -15.31 -14.63 19.23
N LEU A 184 -14.57 -13.98 20.11
CA LEU A 184 -15.04 -12.86 20.95
C LEU A 184 -15.05 -11.51 20.22
N TYR A 185 -14.55 -11.42 18.97
CA TYR A 185 -14.26 -10.15 18.27
C TYR A 185 -13.37 -9.22 19.10
N ASP A 186 -12.41 -9.81 19.82
CA ASP A 186 -11.45 -9.13 20.67
C ASP A 186 -10.11 -9.03 19.95
N ASP A 187 -9.68 -7.79 19.70
CA ASP A 187 -8.48 -7.50 18.92
C ASP A 187 -7.18 -7.57 19.73
N GLU A 188 -7.24 -7.97 21.01
CA GLU A 188 -6.08 -7.99 21.90
C GLU A 188 -4.86 -8.73 21.33
N VAL A 189 -5.07 -9.80 20.56
CA VAL A 189 -3.99 -10.58 19.92
C VAL A 189 -4.02 -10.51 18.41
N SER A 190 -5.19 -10.29 17.80
CA SER A 190 -5.34 -10.29 16.34
C SER A 190 -4.65 -9.11 15.67
N GLN A 191 -4.46 -7.99 16.36
CA GLN A 191 -3.71 -6.84 15.91
C GLN A 191 -2.26 -7.16 15.51
N PHE A 192 -1.67 -8.24 16.03
CA PHE A 192 -0.31 -8.69 15.71
C PHE A 192 -0.23 -9.63 14.52
N SER A 193 -1.35 -9.96 13.89
CA SER A 193 -1.38 -10.96 12.81
C SER A 193 -0.52 -10.60 11.60
N ASN A 194 -0.27 -9.31 11.38
CA ASN A 194 0.57 -8.83 10.27
C ASN A 194 2.07 -8.80 10.58
N ASN A 195 2.50 -9.20 11.78
CA ASN A 195 3.91 -9.14 12.17
C ASN A 195 4.75 -10.25 11.54
N TRP A 196 4.14 -11.31 11.02
CA TRP A 196 4.86 -12.46 10.49
C TRP A 196 4.48 -12.77 9.04
N PRO A 197 5.45 -13.16 8.21
CA PRO A 197 5.16 -13.52 6.82
C PRO A 197 4.25 -14.74 6.75
N LEU A 198 3.33 -14.73 5.78
CA LEU A 198 2.38 -15.82 5.52
C LEU A 198 1.56 -16.25 6.75
N TYR A 199 1.36 -15.37 7.73
CA TYR A 199 0.63 -15.71 8.94
C TYR A 199 -0.88 -15.72 8.71
N TYR A 200 -1.44 -16.92 8.72
CA TYR A 200 -2.88 -17.17 8.65
C TYR A 200 -3.32 -17.91 9.91
N PRO A 201 -3.64 -17.18 11.00
CA PRO A 201 -4.01 -17.81 12.25
C PRO A 201 -5.34 -18.55 12.16
N LEU A 202 -5.51 -19.57 13.00
CA LEU A 202 -6.72 -20.39 13.07
C LEU A 202 -7.91 -19.52 13.48
N THR A 203 -8.99 -19.63 12.72
CA THR A 203 -10.31 -19.10 13.08
C THR A 203 -11.31 -20.25 13.18
N ALA A 204 -12.05 -20.31 14.28
CA ALA A 204 -12.95 -21.43 14.57
C ALA A 204 -14.33 -20.99 15.11
N ARG A 205 -14.82 -19.80 14.69
CA ARG A 205 -16.06 -19.19 15.22
C ARG A 205 -17.25 -20.16 15.21
N LYS A 206 -17.53 -20.81 14.07
CA LYS A 206 -18.66 -21.74 13.94
C LYS A 206 -18.56 -22.91 14.93
N PHE A 207 -17.35 -23.45 15.14
CA PHE A 207 -17.12 -24.52 16.10
C PHE A 207 -17.30 -24.04 17.54
N ILE A 208 -16.72 -22.89 17.88
CA ILE A 208 -16.76 -22.30 19.23
C ILE A 208 -18.19 -21.97 19.64
N TYR A 209 -18.99 -21.36 18.78
CA TYR A 209 -20.42 -21.08 19.07
C TYR A 209 -21.27 -22.35 19.12
N LYS A 210 -21.05 -23.32 18.22
CA LYS A 210 -21.79 -24.59 18.24
C LYS A 210 -21.62 -25.38 19.53
N HIS A 211 -20.51 -25.18 20.24
CA HIS A 211 -20.17 -25.90 21.48
C HIS A 211 -20.26 -25.01 22.73
N ASP A 212 -20.90 -23.83 22.62
CA ASP A 212 -21.13 -22.89 23.73
C ASP A 212 -19.84 -22.54 24.52
N LEU A 213 -18.68 -22.49 23.81
CA LEU A 213 -17.37 -22.18 24.43
C LEU A 213 -17.17 -20.69 24.69
N VAL A 214 -18.05 -19.83 24.20
CA VAL A 214 -18.03 -18.38 24.35
C VAL A 214 -19.45 -17.88 24.56
N ASP A 215 -19.62 -16.91 25.46
CA ASP A 215 -20.89 -16.20 25.65
C ASP A 215 -21.19 -15.31 24.44
N GLU A 216 -22.25 -15.65 23.71
CA GLU A 216 -22.67 -14.94 22.50
C GLU A 216 -23.10 -13.49 22.79
N ASN A 217 -23.55 -13.19 24.02
CA ASN A 217 -23.87 -11.82 24.42
C ASN A 217 -22.63 -10.93 24.53
N ILE A 218 -21.49 -11.48 24.94
CA ILE A 218 -20.21 -10.76 24.99
C ILE A 218 -19.69 -10.56 23.55
N ALA A 219 -19.75 -11.60 22.73
CA ALA A 219 -19.34 -11.55 21.34
C ALA A 219 -20.16 -10.54 20.54
N SER A 220 -21.48 -10.49 20.74
CA SER A 220 -22.38 -9.56 20.03
C SER A 220 -22.09 -8.09 20.32
N LYS A 221 -21.64 -7.75 21.55
CA LYS A 221 -21.25 -6.38 21.92
C LYS A 221 -19.99 -5.90 21.20
N ASN A 222 -19.09 -6.82 20.87
CA ASN A 222 -17.83 -6.51 20.21
C ASN A 222 -17.90 -6.66 18.68
N ARG A 223 -18.99 -7.25 18.20
CA ARG A 223 -19.16 -7.59 16.78
C ARG A 223 -19.34 -6.35 15.93
N VAL A 224 -18.30 -5.99 15.20
CA VAL A 224 -18.40 -5.16 14.01
C VAL A 224 -18.63 -6.11 12.84
N GLU A 225 -19.86 -6.17 12.29
CA GLU A 225 -20.16 -7.04 11.15
C GLU A 225 -19.54 -6.48 9.88
N LEU A 226 -18.27 -6.80 9.66
CA LEU A 226 -17.64 -6.72 8.35
C LEU A 226 -17.91 -8.07 7.66
N THR A 227 -19.05 -8.18 6.99
CA THR A 227 -19.36 -9.37 6.20
C THR A 227 -18.32 -9.54 5.10
N ASN A 228 -17.85 -10.78 4.89
CA ASN A 228 -17.05 -11.10 3.70
C ASN A 228 -17.86 -10.73 2.46
N ILE A 229 -17.42 -9.72 1.73
CA ILE A 229 -18.00 -9.39 0.44
C ILE A 229 -17.65 -10.54 -0.49
N GLU A 230 -18.63 -11.37 -0.83
CA GLU A 230 -18.46 -12.36 -1.88
C GLU A 230 -18.18 -11.62 -3.18
N ARG A 231 -16.99 -11.78 -3.71
CA ARG A 231 -16.56 -11.18 -4.98
C ARG A 231 -17.25 -11.93 -6.13
N SER A 232 -18.50 -11.59 -6.37
CA SER A 232 -19.22 -12.03 -7.56
C SER A 232 -18.74 -11.27 -8.81
N SER A 233 -19.20 -11.66 -10.01
CA SER A 233 -18.87 -10.96 -11.24
C SER A 233 -19.32 -9.48 -11.17
N LEU A 234 -18.51 -8.56 -11.74
CA LEU A 234 -18.84 -7.14 -11.80
C LEU A 234 -20.14 -6.87 -12.57
N ASN A 235 -20.92 -5.96 -12.02
CA ASN A 235 -22.07 -5.31 -12.66
C ASN A 235 -21.83 -3.79 -12.69
N TYR A 236 -20.99 -3.35 -13.63
CA TYR A 236 -20.55 -1.95 -13.72
C TYR A 236 -20.55 -1.48 -15.19
N PRO A 237 -21.12 -0.29 -15.48
CA PRO A 237 -22.03 0.46 -14.62
C PRO A 237 -23.35 -0.29 -14.40
N LEU A 238 -24.14 0.08 -13.37
CA LEU A 238 -25.43 -0.55 -13.04
C LEU A 238 -26.50 -0.34 -14.12
N ALA A 239 -26.36 0.76 -14.88
CA ALA A 239 -27.19 1.09 -16.02
C ALA A 239 -26.33 1.72 -17.12
N PRO A 240 -26.71 1.61 -18.41
CA PRO A 240 -26.02 2.32 -19.48
C PRO A 240 -25.99 3.83 -19.22
N ILE A 241 -24.82 4.45 -19.35
CA ILE A 241 -24.65 5.87 -19.20
C ILE A 241 -24.96 6.53 -20.52
N GLN A 242 -25.96 7.39 -20.53
CA GLN A 242 -26.33 8.22 -21.68
C GLN A 242 -25.90 9.65 -21.40
N VAL A 243 -25.22 10.27 -22.34
CA VAL A 243 -24.77 11.65 -22.27
C VAL A 243 -25.22 12.40 -23.50
N GLN A 244 -25.43 13.69 -23.34
CA GLN A 244 -25.59 14.61 -24.45
C GLN A 244 -24.39 15.56 -24.46
N SER A 245 -23.73 15.67 -25.60
CA SER A 245 -22.62 16.60 -25.78
C SER A 245 -23.11 18.03 -25.69
N LYS A 246 -22.41 18.88 -24.98
CA LYS A 246 -22.60 20.33 -25.04
C LYS A 246 -22.07 20.87 -26.37
N GLU A 247 -22.62 21.97 -26.85
CA GLU A 247 -22.22 22.58 -28.13
C GLU A 247 -20.72 22.87 -28.22
N LYS A 248 -20.12 23.30 -27.11
CA LYS A 248 -18.67 23.53 -26.99
C LYS A 248 -18.12 22.69 -25.87
N GLN A 249 -17.21 21.78 -26.21
CA GLN A 249 -16.50 20.93 -25.26
C GLN A 249 -15.09 21.50 -25.02
N PRO A 250 -14.73 21.88 -23.78
CA PRO A 250 -13.39 22.31 -23.46
C PRO A 250 -12.41 21.13 -23.48
N ASN A 251 -11.13 21.43 -23.66
CA ASN A 251 -10.07 20.50 -23.33
C ASN A 251 -10.08 20.17 -21.83
N VAL A 252 -9.55 19.02 -21.47
CA VAL A 252 -9.42 18.59 -20.07
C VAL A 252 -7.97 18.17 -19.84
N LEU A 253 -7.32 18.74 -18.85
CA LEU A 253 -5.96 18.44 -18.47
C LEU A 253 -5.91 18.02 -16.99
N PHE A 254 -5.49 16.77 -16.74
CA PHE A 254 -5.19 16.29 -15.41
C PHE A 254 -3.67 16.24 -15.24
N ILE A 255 -3.17 16.96 -14.22
CA ILE A 255 -1.76 16.97 -13.83
C ILE A 255 -1.69 16.35 -12.43
N LEU A 256 -1.06 15.19 -12.32
CA LEU A 256 -0.84 14.52 -11.04
C LEU A 256 0.66 14.45 -10.75
N VAL A 257 0.99 14.65 -9.49
CA VAL A 257 2.34 14.46 -8.95
C VAL A 257 2.30 13.28 -8.01
N ASP A 258 3.06 12.23 -8.28
CA ASP A 258 3.16 11.04 -7.44
C ASP A 258 3.68 11.41 -6.05
N ALA A 259 3.01 10.91 -5.02
CA ALA A 259 3.39 11.06 -3.62
C ALA A 259 3.40 12.52 -3.09
N TRP A 260 2.62 13.45 -3.65
CA TRP A 260 2.59 14.84 -3.20
C TRP A 260 1.56 15.09 -2.10
N ARG A 261 2.03 15.23 -0.87
CA ARG A 261 1.20 15.51 0.30
C ARG A 261 0.76 16.98 0.39
N TYR A 262 -0.43 17.21 0.94
CA TYR A 262 -1.03 18.55 1.06
C TYR A 262 -0.16 19.54 1.83
N SER A 263 0.51 19.12 2.91
CA SER A 263 1.33 20.01 3.75
C SER A 263 2.52 20.64 3.02
N ASP A 264 2.98 20.07 1.91
CA ASP A 264 4.05 20.60 1.08
C ASP A 264 3.54 21.33 -0.18
N ALA A 265 2.22 21.50 -0.33
CA ALA A 265 1.60 22.34 -1.36
C ALA A 265 1.65 23.84 -0.97
N THR A 266 2.85 24.35 -0.76
CA THR A 266 3.10 25.72 -0.27
C THR A 266 3.77 26.58 -1.33
N PRO A 267 3.61 27.94 -1.27
CA PRO A 267 4.29 28.84 -2.20
C PRO A 267 5.83 28.72 -2.18
N GLU A 268 6.38 28.24 -1.07
CA GLU A 268 7.81 28.02 -0.95
C GLU A 268 8.27 26.79 -1.74
N VAL A 269 7.51 25.70 -1.69
CA VAL A 269 7.84 24.42 -2.34
C VAL A 269 7.35 24.39 -3.79
N MET A 270 6.14 24.88 -4.04
CA MET A 270 5.46 24.81 -5.35
C MET A 270 5.01 26.23 -5.81
N PRO A 271 5.95 27.16 -6.12
CA PRO A 271 5.61 28.55 -6.41
C PRO A 271 4.77 28.75 -7.66
N ASN A 272 4.99 27.99 -8.74
CA ASN A 272 4.21 28.12 -9.98
C ASN A 272 2.77 27.60 -9.80
N VAL A 273 2.62 26.44 -9.15
CA VAL A 273 1.31 25.88 -8.82
C VAL A 273 0.56 26.80 -7.84
N SER A 274 1.22 27.32 -6.82
CA SER A 274 0.61 28.25 -5.87
C SER A 274 0.13 29.54 -6.53
N LYS A 275 0.89 30.07 -7.47
CA LYS A 275 0.47 31.24 -8.28
C LYS A 275 -0.72 30.89 -9.20
N PHE A 276 -0.74 29.69 -9.76
CA PHE A 276 -1.88 29.23 -10.57
C PHE A 276 -3.12 28.99 -9.70
N ALA A 277 -2.95 28.51 -8.47
CA ALA A 277 -4.03 28.28 -7.50
C ALA A 277 -4.86 29.53 -7.20
N GLU A 278 -4.29 30.73 -7.33
CA GLU A 278 -5.01 32.01 -7.21
C GLU A 278 -6.17 32.17 -8.23
N LYS A 279 -6.15 31.38 -9.32
CA LYS A 279 -7.15 31.37 -10.39
C LYS A 279 -8.09 30.17 -10.33
N THR A 280 -7.94 29.30 -9.34
CA THR A 280 -8.63 28.00 -9.26
C THR A 280 -9.62 27.94 -8.12
N VAL A 281 -10.49 26.93 -8.15
CA VAL A 281 -11.15 26.46 -6.94
C VAL A 281 -10.15 25.58 -6.20
N ASN A 282 -9.84 25.96 -4.94
CA ASN A 282 -8.86 25.31 -4.09
C ASN A 282 -9.57 24.52 -2.98
N PHE A 283 -9.34 23.21 -2.93
CA PHE A 283 -9.97 22.31 -1.96
C PHE A 283 -9.00 22.00 -0.82
N THR A 284 -9.23 22.61 0.34
CA THR A 284 -8.30 22.53 1.48
C THR A 284 -8.40 21.23 2.26
N GLN A 285 -9.42 20.39 2.04
CA GLN A 285 -9.63 19.12 2.72
C GLN A 285 -9.95 18.01 1.69
N HIS A 286 -9.11 17.90 0.66
CA HIS A 286 -9.27 16.86 -0.35
C HIS A 286 -8.49 15.60 0.02
N MET A 287 -9.18 14.46 -0.01
CA MET A 287 -8.60 13.18 0.40
C MET A 287 -8.46 12.24 -0.81
N SER A 288 -7.29 11.61 -0.93
CA SER A 288 -7.13 10.49 -1.84
C SER A 288 -7.98 9.29 -1.38
N GLY A 289 -8.49 8.52 -2.31
CA GLY A 289 -9.15 7.23 -2.04
C GLY A 289 -8.18 6.11 -1.68
N GLY A 290 -6.90 6.42 -1.46
CA GLY A 290 -5.91 5.44 -1.02
C GLY A 290 -4.55 6.05 -0.70
N ASN A 291 -3.67 5.23 -0.15
CA ASN A 291 -2.30 5.59 0.24
C ASN A 291 -1.24 4.93 -0.67
N SER A 292 -1.60 4.61 -1.89
CA SER A 292 -0.72 4.02 -2.90
C SER A 292 -1.16 4.44 -4.29
N THR A 293 -0.25 4.49 -5.25
CA THR A 293 -0.53 4.85 -6.65
C THR A 293 -1.68 4.05 -7.24
N GLN A 294 -1.70 2.74 -7.01
CA GLN A 294 -2.79 1.89 -7.47
C GLN A 294 -4.15 2.34 -6.95
N ALA A 295 -4.25 2.59 -5.64
CA ALA A 295 -5.51 2.93 -5.00
C ALA A 295 -5.93 4.37 -5.27
N GLY A 296 -4.99 5.32 -5.28
CA GLY A 296 -5.22 6.72 -5.59
C GLY A 296 -5.71 6.93 -7.02
N ILE A 297 -4.97 6.43 -8.01
CA ILE A 297 -5.36 6.53 -9.42
C ILE A 297 -6.68 5.79 -9.70
N PHE A 298 -6.87 4.58 -9.12
CA PHE A 298 -8.13 3.86 -9.27
C PHE A 298 -9.31 4.67 -8.75
N SER A 299 -9.20 5.20 -7.53
CA SER A 299 -10.28 5.99 -6.92
C SER A 299 -10.59 7.26 -7.70
N LEU A 300 -9.57 7.92 -8.26
CA LEU A 300 -9.72 9.12 -9.07
C LEU A 300 -10.49 8.86 -10.37
N PHE A 301 -10.14 7.80 -11.11
CA PHE A 301 -10.72 7.55 -12.43
C PHE A 301 -12.00 6.72 -12.42
N TYR A 302 -12.13 5.77 -11.48
CA TYR A 302 -13.34 4.96 -11.37
C TYR A 302 -14.39 5.55 -10.42
N SER A 303 -14.00 6.51 -9.57
CA SER A 303 -14.84 7.03 -8.48
C SER A 303 -15.37 5.94 -7.56
N LEU A 304 -14.57 4.89 -7.33
CA LEU A 304 -14.89 3.70 -6.54
C LEU A 304 -13.77 3.40 -5.55
N PRO A 305 -14.08 2.78 -4.40
CA PRO A 305 -13.06 2.29 -3.49
C PRO A 305 -12.12 1.28 -4.16
N ALA A 306 -10.83 1.35 -3.84
CA ALA A 306 -9.83 0.46 -4.42
C ALA A 306 -10.02 -1.03 -4.04
N THR A 307 -10.94 -1.34 -3.13
CA THR A 307 -11.40 -2.71 -2.85
C THR A 307 -11.95 -3.43 -4.08
N TYR A 308 -12.35 -2.70 -5.11
CA TYR A 308 -12.77 -3.23 -6.41
C TYR A 308 -11.61 -3.54 -7.38
N TRP A 309 -10.40 -3.10 -7.09
CA TRP A 309 -9.27 -3.17 -8.02
C TRP A 309 -9.11 -4.54 -8.69
N GLU A 310 -9.03 -5.61 -7.90
CA GLU A 310 -8.80 -6.97 -8.43
C GLU A 310 -9.88 -7.40 -9.44
N SER A 311 -11.13 -7.04 -9.18
CA SER A 311 -12.25 -7.38 -10.05
C SER A 311 -12.22 -6.60 -11.37
N PHE A 312 -11.84 -5.31 -11.32
CA PHE A 312 -11.67 -4.48 -12.52
C PHE A 312 -10.44 -4.90 -13.33
N TYR A 313 -9.34 -5.21 -12.65
CA TYR A 313 -8.13 -5.72 -13.30
C TYR A 313 -8.38 -7.07 -13.99
N ALA A 314 -9.05 -8.01 -13.32
CA ALA A 314 -9.36 -9.31 -13.89
C ALA A 314 -10.34 -9.21 -15.08
N SER A 315 -11.35 -8.35 -15.00
CA SER A 315 -12.33 -8.13 -16.07
C SER A 315 -11.84 -7.16 -17.15
N GLN A 316 -10.72 -6.47 -16.93
CA GLN A 316 -10.17 -5.42 -17.80
C GLN A 316 -11.24 -4.36 -18.20
N ARG A 317 -12.08 -3.98 -17.25
CA ARG A 317 -13.14 -3.01 -17.44
C ARG A 317 -12.56 -1.60 -17.29
N SER A 318 -12.72 -0.74 -18.31
CA SER A 318 -12.32 0.67 -18.27
C SER A 318 -13.29 1.54 -17.44
N PRO A 319 -12.85 2.70 -16.93
CA PRO A 319 -13.73 3.65 -16.24
C PRO A 319 -14.76 4.26 -17.20
N VAL A 320 -15.97 4.52 -16.71
CA VAL A 320 -17.02 5.21 -17.46
C VAL A 320 -16.54 6.55 -18.00
N PHE A 321 -15.79 7.33 -17.21
CA PHE A 321 -15.27 8.62 -17.63
C PHE A 321 -14.38 8.52 -18.90
N MET A 322 -13.42 7.59 -18.89
CA MET A 322 -12.54 7.38 -20.04
C MET A 322 -13.29 6.88 -21.28
N ASP A 323 -14.27 6.00 -21.06
CA ASP A 323 -15.12 5.49 -22.13
C ASP A 323 -15.97 6.60 -22.74
N THR A 324 -16.52 7.49 -21.90
CA THR A 324 -17.33 8.64 -22.36
C THR A 324 -16.48 9.63 -23.14
N LEU A 325 -15.31 10.03 -22.63
CA LEU A 325 -14.42 10.94 -23.35
C LEU A 325 -14.07 10.43 -24.77
N GLN A 326 -13.77 9.15 -24.91
CA GLN A 326 -13.50 8.55 -26.21
C GLN A 326 -14.72 8.49 -27.13
N ALA A 327 -15.89 8.15 -26.58
CA ALA A 327 -17.14 8.12 -27.34
C ALA A 327 -17.53 9.52 -27.84
N GLU A 328 -17.25 10.57 -27.06
CA GLU A 328 -17.47 11.98 -27.40
C GLU A 328 -16.35 12.59 -28.26
N GLY A 329 -15.40 11.77 -28.71
CA GLY A 329 -14.40 12.14 -29.71
C GLY A 329 -13.18 12.89 -29.20
N TYR A 330 -12.92 12.90 -27.88
CA TYR A 330 -11.70 13.49 -27.33
C TYR A 330 -10.44 12.78 -27.83
N ARG A 331 -9.42 13.56 -28.20
CA ARG A 331 -8.07 13.03 -28.42
C ARG A 331 -7.46 12.69 -27.06
N MET A 332 -6.91 11.50 -26.93
CA MET A 332 -6.39 10.99 -25.65
C MET A 332 -4.87 11.12 -25.60
N GLY A 333 -4.35 11.98 -24.73
CA GLY A 333 -2.92 12.16 -24.48
C GLY A 333 -2.57 11.66 -23.06
N ILE A 334 -1.94 10.48 -22.95
CA ILE A 334 -1.57 9.88 -21.67
C ILE A 334 -0.04 9.86 -21.53
N PHE A 335 0.48 10.62 -20.58
CA PHE A 335 1.90 10.88 -20.38
C PHE A 335 2.30 10.51 -18.95
N GLY A 336 2.63 9.24 -18.72
CA GLY A 336 3.16 8.75 -17.44
C GLY A 336 4.68 8.76 -17.45
N SER A 337 5.30 9.32 -16.42
CA SER A 337 6.74 9.24 -16.19
C SER A 337 7.12 7.82 -15.73
N ALA A 338 6.45 7.33 -14.70
CA ALA A 338 6.55 5.93 -14.30
C ALA A 338 5.90 4.99 -15.35
N PRO A 339 6.35 3.71 -15.45
CA PRO A 339 5.76 2.75 -16.36
C PRO A 339 4.28 2.50 -16.05
N LEU A 340 3.41 2.59 -17.07
CA LEU A 340 1.96 2.33 -16.93
C LEU A 340 1.62 0.84 -16.76
N THR A 341 2.62 -0.01 -16.62
CA THR A 341 2.50 -1.45 -16.36
C THR A 341 2.62 -1.81 -14.88
N SER A 342 3.14 -0.89 -14.04
CA SER A 342 3.32 -1.11 -12.61
C SER A 342 3.04 0.18 -11.81
N PRO A 343 1.82 0.33 -11.24
CA PRO A 343 0.66 -0.57 -11.33
C PRO A 343 0.10 -0.66 -12.77
N PRO A 344 -0.60 -1.73 -13.15
CA PRO A 344 -1.02 -1.99 -14.52
C PRO A 344 -2.19 -1.09 -14.98
N LEU A 345 -1.95 0.21 -15.02
CA LEU A 345 -2.91 1.24 -15.47
C LEU A 345 -3.27 1.07 -16.95
N SER A 346 -2.33 0.57 -17.76
CA SER A 346 -2.57 0.23 -19.16
C SER A 346 -3.61 -0.89 -19.37
N ARG A 347 -3.87 -1.69 -18.35
CA ARG A 347 -4.85 -2.80 -18.40
C ARG A 347 -6.14 -2.49 -17.64
N THR A 348 -6.20 -1.34 -16.99
CA THR A 348 -7.35 -0.86 -16.20
C THR A 348 -7.80 0.50 -16.72
N VAL A 349 -7.31 1.60 -16.17
CA VAL A 349 -7.73 2.97 -16.46
C VAL A 349 -7.61 3.32 -17.94
N PHE A 350 -6.50 2.99 -18.57
CA PHE A 350 -6.19 3.35 -19.96
C PHE A 350 -6.35 2.20 -20.96
N LYS A 351 -7.08 1.15 -20.57
CA LYS A 351 -7.24 -0.09 -21.36
C LYS A 351 -7.68 0.15 -22.82
N LYS A 352 -8.52 1.15 -23.06
CA LYS A 352 -9.07 1.44 -24.39
C LYS A 352 -8.32 2.55 -25.14
N VAL A 353 -7.32 3.16 -24.51
CA VAL A 353 -6.53 4.20 -25.18
C VAL A 353 -5.59 3.54 -26.18
N SER A 354 -5.69 3.96 -27.45
CA SER A 354 -4.75 3.53 -28.51
C SER A 354 -3.41 4.25 -28.36
N ASP A 355 -2.36 3.67 -28.92
CA ASP A 355 -1.01 4.25 -29.04
C ASP A 355 -0.38 4.69 -27.70
N LEU A 356 -0.69 3.95 -26.63
CA LEU A 356 -0.24 4.24 -25.28
C LEU A 356 1.27 3.98 -25.14
N THR A 357 2.03 5.01 -24.75
CA THR A 357 3.44 4.83 -24.36
C THR A 357 3.52 4.18 -22.98
N LEU A 358 3.86 2.90 -22.92
CA LEU A 358 3.88 2.12 -21.69
C LEU A 358 5.05 2.49 -20.76
N LYS A 359 6.18 2.92 -21.33
CA LYS A 359 7.39 3.33 -20.60
C LYS A 359 8.11 4.42 -21.39
N GLN A 360 8.57 5.46 -20.71
CA GLN A 360 9.41 6.49 -21.29
C GLN A 360 10.84 5.97 -21.50
N THR A 361 11.60 6.66 -22.36
CA THR A 361 12.98 6.27 -22.72
C THR A 361 14.03 6.84 -21.76
N GLY A 362 13.69 7.85 -20.95
CA GLY A 362 14.60 8.43 -19.96
C GLY A 362 15.04 7.42 -18.91
N GLU A 363 16.32 7.45 -18.56
CA GLU A 363 16.91 6.54 -17.58
C GLU A 363 16.47 6.90 -16.15
N THR A 364 16.40 8.19 -15.86
CA THR A 364 16.00 8.71 -14.54
C THR A 364 14.57 9.28 -14.55
N ALA A 365 13.94 9.39 -13.38
CA ALA A 365 12.62 10.04 -13.26
C ALA A 365 12.70 11.52 -13.67
N VAL A 366 13.82 12.20 -13.42
CA VAL A 366 14.08 13.58 -13.89
C VAL A 366 13.96 13.69 -15.42
N GLU A 367 14.64 12.81 -16.16
CA GLU A 367 14.57 12.80 -17.62
C GLU A 367 13.18 12.43 -18.12
N ARG A 368 12.52 11.48 -17.48
CA ARG A 368 11.17 11.06 -17.87
C ARG A 368 10.13 12.15 -17.62
N ASP A 369 10.23 12.87 -16.50
CA ASP A 369 9.37 14.01 -16.17
C ASP A 369 9.51 15.13 -17.20
N GLN A 370 10.75 15.45 -17.62
CA GLN A 370 10.99 16.39 -18.71
C GLN A 370 10.39 15.89 -20.03
N GLN A 371 10.60 14.61 -20.36
CA GLN A 371 10.06 14.03 -21.60
C GLN A 371 8.54 14.08 -21.68
N ILE A 372 7.82 13.79 -20.60
CA ILE A 372 6.35 13.86 -20.62
C ILE A 372 5.85 15.30 -20.74
N THR A 373 6.56 16.24 -20.13
CA THR A 373 6.29 17.68 -20.26
C THR A 373 6.39 18.12 -21.70
N ASP A 374 7.51 17.84 -22.37
CA ASP A 374 7.77 18.21 -23.77
C ASP A 374 6.75 17.56 -24.71
N LYS A 375 6.50 16.25 -24.53
CA LYS A 375 5.51 15.50 -25.34
C LYS A 375 4.10 16.05 -25.19
N PHE A 376 3.69 16.44 -23.99
CA PHE A 376 2.38 17.05 -23.80
C PHE A 376 2.30 18.42 -24.47
N ILE A 377 3.34 19.25 -24.37
CA ILE A 377 3.39 20.57 -25.04
C ILE A 377 3.32 20.42 -26.56
N GLU A 378 3.91 19.39 -27.13
CA GLU A 378 3.77 19.06 -28.57
C GLU A 378 2.36 18.54 -28.91
N PHE A 379 1.82 17.61 -28.09
CA PHE A 379 0.50 17.03 -28.28
C PHE A 379 -0.61 18.07 -28.33
N GLN A 380 -0.61 19.00 -27.37
CA GLN A 380 -1.65 20.03 -27.29
C GLN A 380 -1.61 21.06 -28.43
N LYS A 381 -0.43 21.26 -29.06
CA LYS A 381 -0.24 22.16 -30.21
C LYS A 381 -0.70 21.56 -31.53
N GLN A 382 -1.01 20.26 -31.58
CA GLN A 382 -1.50 19.63 -32.79
C GLN A 382 -2.82 20.29 -33.24
N ASP A 383 -2.84 20.77 -34.47
CA ASP A 383 -4.03 21.38 -35.07
C ASP A 383 -5.16 20.35 -35.16
N SER A 384 -6.25 20.60 -34.48
CA SER A 384 -7.41 19.70 -34.43
C SER A 384 -8.65 20.45 -33.92
N ASP A 385 -9.76 20.26 -34.63
CA ASP A 385 -11.08 20.73 -34.19
C ASP A 385 -11.65 19.93 -33.00
N LYS A 386 -10.98 18.84 -32.62
CA LYS A 386 -11.41 17.96 -31.51
C LYS A 386 -10.78 18.38 -30.19
N PRO A 387 -11.55 18.41 -29.10
CA PRO A 387 -10.99 18.61 -27.79
C PRO A 387 -10.04 17.47 -27.40
N TYR A 388 -9.14 17.73 -26.46
CA TYR A 388 -8.27 16.70 -25.92
C TYR A 388 -8.52 16.43 -24.43
N PHE A 389 -8.23 15.19 -24.02
CA PHE A 389 -7.96 14.82 -22.64
C PHE A 389 -6.46 14.57 -22.50
N GLY A 390 -5.79 15.40 -21.69
CA GLY A 390 -4.39 15.24 -21.32
C GLY A 390 -4.27 14.69 -19.89
N PHE A 391 -3.42 13.70 -19.70
CA PHE A 391 -3.05 13.18 -18.38
C PHE A 391 -1.53 13.19 -18.26
N LEU A 392 -1.02 14.01 -17.35
CA LEU A 392 0.39 14.08 -16.97
C LEU A 392 0.55 13.47 -15.60
N PHE A 393 1.50 12.54 -15.43
CA PHE A 393 1.79 11.91 -14.13
C PHE A 393 3.29 11.94 -13.87
N TYR A 394 3.71 12.85 -12.98
CA TYR A 394 5.09 13.12 -12.61
C TYR A 394 5.56 12.18 -11.51
N ASP A 395 6.83 11.69 -11.58
CA ASP A 395 7.37 10.61 -10.75
C ASP A 395 8.61 11.03 -9.90
N ALA A 396 9.27 12.16 -10.21
CA ALA A 396 10.51 12.55 -9.53
C ALA A 396 10.35 12.74 -8.01
N ALA A 397 9.16 13.10 -7.51
CA ALA A 397 8.90 13.24 -6.07
C ALA A 397 8.84 11.89 -5.37
N HIS A 398 8.27 10.85 -6.00
CA HIS A 398 8.26 9.49 -5.48
C HIS A 398 9.69 8.95 -5.26
N GLY A 399 10.59 9.16 -6.22
CA GLY A 399 12.01 8.80 -6.09
C GLY A 399 12.86 9.83 -5.33
N THR A 400 12.28 10.96 -4.92
CA THR A 400 12.96 12.11 -4.30
C THR A 400 14.20 12.58 -5.10
N VAL A 401 14.09 12.57 -6.44
CA VAL A 401 15.19 12.93 -7.35
C VAL A 401 14.95 14.28 -8.03
N PHE A 402 16.02 15.01 -8.28
CA PHE A 402 15.96 16.34 -8.89
C PHE A 402 17.34 16.71 -9.48
N PRO A 403 17.43 17.66 -10.43
CA PRO A 403 18.71 18.20 -10.90
C PRO A 403 19.39 19.03 -9.80
N GLU A 404 20.38 18.45 -9.12
CA GLU A 404 20.93 18.98 -7.86
C GLU A 404 21.60 20.36 -7.99
N LEU A 405 22.20 20.67 -9.15
CA LEU A 405 22.86 21.95 -9.36
C LEU A 405 21.90 23.14 -9.38
N GLU A 406 20.67 22.94 -9.85
CA GLU A 406 19.69 24.00 -10.11
C GLU A 406 18.57 24.04 -9.08
N PHE A 407 18.16 22.86 -8.56
CA PHE A 407 16.97 22.72 -7.74
C PHE A 407 17.22 22.37 -6.28
N ALA A 408 18.47 22.41 -5.79
CA ALA A 408 18.81 22.19 -4.37
C ALA A 408 18.52 23.44 -3.52
N LYS A 409 17.25 23.82 -3.40
CA LYS A 409 16.77 24.98 -2.65
C LYS A 409 16.70 24.71 -1.15
N PHE A 410 16.22 23.54 -0.74
CA PHE A 410 16.03 23.16 0.66
C PHE A 410 17.27 22.42 1.14
N LYS A 411 18.01 23.04 2.09
CA LYS A 411 19.28 22.53 2.63
C LYS A 411 19.30 22.60 4.16
N PRO A 412 20.01 21.69 4.85
CA PRO A 412 20.71 20.53 4.27
C PRO A 412 19.73 19.48 3.78
N TYR A 413 20.12 18.65 2.83
CA TYR A 413 19.32 17.50 2.37
C TYR A 413 20.17 16.24 2.33
N TRP A 414 19.53 15.08 2.33
CA TRP A 414 20.20 13.79 2.25
C TRP A 414 20.72 13.58 0.82
N GLU A 415 22.04 13.63 0.64
CA GLU A 415 22.66 13.58 -0.69
C GLU A 415 22.42 12.24 -1.39
N ARG A 416 22.47 11.14 -0.65
CA ARG A 416 22.22 9.80 -1.19
C ARG A 416 21.25 9.06 -0.30
N VAL A 417 20.07 8.77 -0.84
CA VAL A 417 19.02 8.03 -0.13
C VAL A 417 19.43 6.56 0.02
N ASP A 418 19.39 6.06 1.23
CA ASP A 418 19.58 4.66 1.57
C ASP A 418 18.54 4.25 2.61
N HIS A 419 17.44 3.69 2.13
CA HIS A 419 16.29 3.39 2.96
C HIS A 419 16.59 2.44 4.13
N ILE A 420 17.67 1.64 4.05
CA ILE A 420 18.07 0.72 5.13
C ILE A 420 18.53 1.48 6.38
N LEU A 421 18.98 2.74 6.22
CA LEU A 421 19.42 3.58 7.31
C LEU A 421 18.29 4.31 8.04
N LEU A 422 17.07 4.28 7.50
CA LEU A 422 15.92 4.95 8.09
C LEU A 422 15.46 4.25 9.37
N ASN A 423 15.32 5.03 10.43
CA ASN A 423 14.83 4.59 11.74
C ASN A 423 14.32 5.81 12.53
N ASN A 424 13.82 5.61 13.75
CA ASN A 424 13.29 6.71 14.57
C ASN A 424 14.32 7.77 14.98
N ASP A 425 15.62 7.44 14.96
CA ASP A 425 16.71 8.35 15.33
C ASP A 425 17.26 9.14 14.12
N PHE A 426 16.85 8.75 12.89
CA PHE A 426 17.25 9.46 11.68
C PHE A 426 16.65 10.86 11.64
N ASP A 427 17.46 11.86 11.25
CA ASP A 427 16.97 13.22 11.03
C ASP A 427 16.09 13.29 9.78
N ALA A 428 14.79 13.20 10.00
CA ALA A 428 13.79 13.21 8.94
C ALA A 428 13.83 14.47 8.07
N SER A 429 14.34 15.59 8.60
CA SER A 429 14.41 16.85 7.87
C SER A 429 15.32 16.76 6.64
N LEU A 430 16.36 15.95 6.69
CA LEU A 430 17.28 15.72 5.57
C LEU A 430 16.57 15.05 4.39
N TYR A 431 15.79 14.03 4.66
CA TYR A 431 15.04 13.31 3.63
C TYR A 431 13.86 14.14 3.12
N HIS A 432 13.14 14.80 4.02
CA HIS A 432 12.04 15.70 3.67
C HIS A 432 12.52 16.91 2.83
N ASN A 433 13.70 17.48 3.10
CA ASN A 433 14.27 18.55 2.27
C ASN A 433 14.63 18.04 0.87
N ARG A 434 15.13 16.81 0.75
CA ARG A 434 15.37 16.18 -0.55
C ARG A 434 14.07 16.04 -1.36
N TYR A 435 13.01 15.56 -0.73
CA TYR A 435 11.68 15.47 -1.33
C TYR A 435 11.14 16.86 -1.74
N LYS A 436 11.27 17.89 -0.91
CA LYS A 436 10.86 19.26 -1.28
C LYS A 436 11.62 19.78 -2.50
N ASN A 437 12.90 19.43 -2.65
CA ASN A 437 13.68 19.80 -3.84
C ASN A 437 13.13 19.12 -5.10
N SER A 438 12.69 17.87 -5.02
CA SER A 438 12.06 17.19 -6.16
C SER A 438 10.69 17.79 -6.51
N LEU A 439 9.89 18.18 -5.53
CA LEU A 439 8.65 18.93 -5.76
C LEU A 439 8.92 20.28 -6.41
N TYR A 440 9.94 21.01 -5.95
CA TYR A 440 10.35 22.30 -6.53
C TYR A 440 10.77 22.16 -8.00
N TYR A 441 11.43 21.05 -8.35
CA TYR A 441 11.73 20.72 -9.74
C TYR A 441 10.45 20.45 -10.54
N ILE A 442 9.56 19.59 -10.07
CA ILE A 442 8.29 19.29 -10.74
C ILE A 442 7.44 20.54 -10.92
N ASP A 443 7.43 21.44 -9.93
CA ASP A 443 6.72 22.72 -10.04
C ASP A 443 7.19 23.57 -11.22
N SER A 444 8.49 23.53 -11.54
CA SER A 444 9.02 24.23 -12.71
C SER A 444 8.47 23.65 -14.02
N LEU A 445 8.36 22.32 -14.12
CA LEU A 445 7.80 21.63 -15.29
C LEU A 445 6.29 21.90 -15.43
N ILE A 446 5.55 21.87 -14.33
CA ILE A 446 4.12 22.25 -14.32
C ILE A 446 3.96 23.71 -14.76
N GLY A 447 4.85 24.59 -14.30
CA GLY A 447 4.88 25.99 -14.75
C GLY A 447 5.05 26.12 -16.25
N ASP A 448 5.88 25.30 -16.88
CA ASP A 448 6.07 25.29 -18.34
C ASP A 448 4.85 24.73 -19.07
N VAL A 449 4.20 23.69 -18.54
CA VAL A 449 2.90 23.21 -19.07
C VAL A 449 1.87 24.33 -19.05
N LEU A 450 1.67 24.96 -17.88
CA LEU A 450 0.63 25.98 -17.68
C LEU A 450 0.82 27.25 -18.56
N LYS A 451 2.06 27.59 -18.91
CA LYS A 451 2.36 28.68 -19.86
C LYS A 451 1.93 28.38 -21.29
N ASN A 452 1.83 27.11 -21.64
CA ASN A 452 1.51 26.67 -23.00
C ASN A 452 0.02 26.28 -23.18
N VAL A 453 -0.75 26.10 -22.09
CA VAL A 453 -2.15 25.68 -22.14
C VAL A 453 -3.06 26.86 -22.46
N ASP A 454 -4.00 26.68 -23.39
CA ASP A 454 -5.09 27.61 -23.65
C ASP A 454 -6.12 27.54 -22.51
N LEU A 455 -5.99 28.42 -21.52
CA LEU A 455 -6.87 28.47 -20.34
C LEU A 455 -8.29 28.94 -20.67
N ASP A 456 -8.52 29.64 -21.78
CA ASP A 456 -9.87 30.07 -22.17
C ASP A 456 -10.73 28.88 -22.63
N ASN A 457 -10.10 27.76 -23.00
CA ASN A 457 -10.78 26.55 -23.48
C ASN A 457 -10.34 25.26 -22.81
N THR A 458 -9.69 25.31 -21.65
CA THR A 458 -9.17 24.11 -20.98
C THR A 458 -9.56 24.08 -19.50
N ILE A 459 -10.16 22.98 -19.05
CA ILE A 459 -10.31 22.67 -17.64
C ILE A 459 -9.01 22.02 -17.17
N VAL A 460 -8.42 22.53 -16.08
CA VAL A 460 -7.18 21.99 -15.50
C VAL A 460 -7.45 21.49 -14.09
N VAL A 461 -7.09 20.23 -13.83
CA VAL A 461 -7.14 19.60 -12.51
C VAL A 461 -5.70 19.26 -12.11
N ILE A 462 -5.23 19.82 -10.99
CA ILE A 462 -3.91 19.52 -10.44
C ILE A 462 -4.11 18.86 -9.09
N SER A 463 -3.53 17.67 -8.90
CA SER A 463 -3.65 16.90 -7.66
C SER A 463 -2.46 15.92 -7.50
N SER A 464 -2.60 15.00 -6.56
CA SER A 464 -1.73 13.86 -6.34
C SER A 464 -2.57 12.59 -6.22
N ASP A 465 -1.93 11.44 -6.39
CA ASP A 465 -2.55 10.14 -6.16
C ASP A 465 -2.57 9.76 -4.67
N HIS A 466 -1.52 10.09 -3.92
CA HIS A 466 -1.40 9.96 -2.44
C HIS A 466 -0.32 10.92 -1.92
N GLY A 467 -0.13 10.93 -0.61
CA GLY A 467 0.95 11.68 0.03
C GLY A 467 2.15 10.79 0.42
N GLU A 468 3.10 11.37 1.15
CA GLU A 468 4.36 10.74 1.56
C GLU A 468 4.66 11.04 3.02
N GLU A 469 5.20 10.08 3.78
CA GLU A 469 5.51 10.21 5.20
C GLU A 469 7.02 10.15 5.46
N PHE A 470 7.49 11.05 6.32
CA PHE A 470 8.88 11.17 6.76
C PHE A 470 8.98 10.97 8.27
N ASN A 471 8.42 9.85 8.76
CA ASN A 471 8.34 9.54 10.19
C ASN A 471 7.69 10.65 11.03
N ASP A 472 6.67 11.30 10.46
CA ASP A 472 5.96 12.44 11.08
C ASP A 472 5.37 12.08 12.44
N HIS A 473 4.91 10.85 12.60
CA HIS A 473 4.32 10.32 13.85
C HIS A 473 5.35 9.68 14.80
N LYS A 474 6.65 9.65 14.44
CA LYS A 474 7.71 8.98 15.22
C LYS A 474 7.45 7.49 15.50
N MET A 475 6.77 6.83 14.56
CA MET A 475 6.43 5.41 14.62
C MET A 475 7.17 4.58 13.57
N ASN A 476 8.27 5.12 13.05
CA ASN A 476 9.11 4.52 12.02
C ASN A 476 8.32 4.19 10.72
N TYR A 477 7.45 5.13 10.30
CA TYR A 477 6.81 5.10 9.00
C TYR A 477 7.55 6.04 8.04
N TRP A 478 7.96 5.48 6.92
CA TRP A 478 8.70 6.18 5.86
C TRP A 478 8.06 5.83 4.52
N GLY A 479 7.82 6.83 3.69
CA GLY A 479 7.16 6.61 2.42
C GLY A 479 5.63 6.59 2.54
N HIS A 480 5.00 5.70 1.82
CA HIS A 480 3.54 5.54 1.75
C HIS A 480 3.15 4.07 1.98
N THR A 481 1.87 3.72 1.86
CA THR A 481 1.28 2.37 2.09
C THR A 481 1.26 1.89 3.54
N GLY A 482 1.97 2.54 4.46
CA GLY A 482 2.12 2.08 5.84
C GLY A 482 0.91 2.35 6.74
N ASN A 483 0.17 3.42 6.47
CA ASN A 483 -0.99 3.84 7.27
C ASN A 483 -1.90 4.79 6.48
N TYR A 484 -2.96 5.31 7.13
CA TYR A 484 -3.95 6.22 6.51
C TYR A 484 -4.01 7.58 7.22
N SER A 485 -2.87 8.06 7.74
CA SER A 485 -2.75 9.40 8.32
C SER A 485 -2.84 10.47 7.24
N ASP A 486 -3.05 11.73 7.67
CA ASP A 486 -3.18 12.86 6.74
C ASP A 486 -1.96 13.01 5.83
N VAL A 487 -0.76 12.70 6.30
CA VAL A 487 0.45 12.83 5.46
C VAL A 487 0.47 11.83 4.30
N GLN A 488 -0.31 10.74 4.35
CA GLN A 488 -0.40 9.76 3.27
C GLN A 488 -1.69 9.87 2.44
N VAL A 489 -2.78 10.46 2.95
CA VAL A 489 -4.06 10.50 2.22
C VAL A 489 -4.63 11.89 1.98
N HIS A 490 -4.15 12.93 2.66
CA HIS A 490 -4.55 14.31 2.41
C HIS A 490 -3.66 14.91 1.31
N VAL A 491 -4.26 15.15 0.15
CA VAL A 491 -3.57 15.61 -1.06
C VAL A 491 -4.11 16.95 -1.54
N PRO A 492 -3.32 17.77 -2.24
CA PRO A 492 -3.81 19.01 -2.83
C PRO A 492 -4.80 18.70 -3.96
N LEU A 493 -5.80 19.59 -4.13
CA LEU A 493 -6.65 19.62 -5.31
C LEU A 493 -6.93 21.06 -5.72
N TYR A 494 -6.55 21.40 -6.93
CA TYR A 494 -6.80 22.67 -7.59
C TYR A 494 -7.57 22.40 -8.88
N VAL A 495 -8.74 23.03 -9.04
CA VAL A 495 -9.58 22.89 -10.22
C VAL A 495 -9.77 24.25 -10.87
N TYR A 496 -9.18 24.41 -12.05
CA TYR A 496 -9.42 25.57 -12.92
C TYR A 496 -10.52 25.24 -13.93
N MET A 497 -11.49 26.10 -14.06
CA MET A 497 -12.52 26.02 -15.10
C MET A 497 -12.66 27.37 -15.78
N PRO A 498 -12.69 27.45 -17.12
CA PRO A 498 -12.98 28.70 -17.82
C PRO A 498 -14.27 29.32 -17.27
N ASN A 499 -14.26 30.64 -17.02
CA ASN A 499 -15.40 31.41 -16.51
C ASN A 499 -15.86 31.08 -15.09
N ARG A 500 -15.19 30.22 -14.34
CA ARG A 500 -15.46 30.02 -12.92
C ARG A 500 -14.57 30.94 -12.07
N GLN A 501 -15.18 31.62 -11.10
CA GLN A 501 -14.44 32.46 -10.17
C GLN A 501 -13.60 31.59 -9.21
N PRO A 502 -12.40 32.04 -8.84
CA PRO A 502 -11.60 31.39 -7.81
C PRO A 502 -12.34 31.38 -6.47
N GLU A 503 -12.26 30.26 -5.76
CA GLU A 503 -12.82 30.14 -4.42
C GLU A 503 -12.05 29.10 -3.59
N GLN A 504 -12.20 29.15 -2.27
CA GLN A 504 -11.64 28.16 -1.37
C GLN A 504 -12.77 27.32 -0.77
N ILE A 505 -12.67 25.99 -0.95
CA ILE A 505 -13.62 25.02 -0.42
C ILE A 505 -12.99 24.31 0.77
N ASN A 506 -13.66 24.42 1.95
CA ASN A 506 -13.11 23.94 3.23
C ASN A 506 -13.84 22.70 3.78
N TYR A 507 -14.83 22.16 3.08
CA TYR A 507 -15.42 20.87 3.46
C TYR A 507 -14.66 19.72 2.81
N ARG A 508 -14.76 18.53 3.42
CA ARG A 508 -14.05 17.35 2.94
C ARG A 508 -14.61 16.87 1.60
N THR A 509 -13.71 16.69 0.65
CA THR A 509 -13.93 16.06 -0.66
C THR A 509 -12.96 14.90 -0.85
N THR A 510 -13.22 14.06 -1.84
CA THR A 510 -12.40 12.89 -2.13
C THR A 510 -12.17 12.72 -3.62
N HIS A 511 -11.20 11.89 -4.02
CA HIS A 511 -11.00 11.47 -5.41
C HIS A 511 -12.28 10.95 -6.07
N PHE A 512 -13.16 10.30 -5.29
CA PHE A 512 -14.45 9.80 -5.82
C PHE A 512 -15.32 10.89 -6.41
N ASP A 513 -15.12 12.14 -5.98
CA ASP A 513 -15.98 13.28 -6.34
C ASP A 513 -15.53 13.98 -7.64
N VAL A 514 -14.29 13.69 -8.10
CA VAL A 514 -13.71 14.37 -9.28
C VAL A 514 -14.43 13.95 -10.56
N VAL A 515 -14.56 12.65 -10.84
CA VAL A 515 -15.20 12.16 -12.07
C VAL A 515 -16.68 12.54 -12.17
N PRO A 516 -17.52 12.38 -11.14
CA PRO A 516 -18.90 12.87 -11.22
C PRO A 516 -19.00 14.36 -11.55
N THR A 517 -18.09 15.16 -10.99
CA THR A 517 -18.03 16.60 -11.28
C THR A 517 -17.65 16.85 -12.74
N MET A 518 -16.62 16.15 -13.24
CA MET A 518 -16.20 16.29 -14.64
C MET A 518 -17.29 15.82 -15.60
N MET A 519 -17.92 14.68 -15.35
CA MET A 519 -19.02 14.18 -16.16
C MET A 519 -20.16 15.19 -16.26
N ASN A 520 -20.60 15.77 -15.12
CA ASN A 520 -21.66 16.77 -15.10
C ASN A 520 -21.22 18.12 -15.71
N THR A 521 -19.93 18.45 -15.67
CA THR A 521 -19.41 19.70 -16.24
C THR A 521 -19.32 19.61 -17.77
N LEU A 522 -18.85 18.48 -18.27
CA LEU A 522 -18.58 18.29 -19.71
C LEU A 522 -19.83 17.86 -20.48
N PHE A 523 -20.72 17.11 -19.84
CA PHE A 523 -21.85 16.45 -20.50
C PHE A 523 -23.15 16.67 -19.71
N ASP A 524 -24.27 16.58 -20.40
CA ASP A 524 -25.58 16.42 -19.76
C ASP A 524 -25.82 14.92 -19.53
N VAL A 525 -25.47 14.44 -18.32
CA VAL A 525 -25.57 13.04 -17.96
C VAL A 525 -27.01 12.67 -17.63
N GLN A 526 -27.57 11.69 -18.35
CA GLN A 526 -28.89 11.13 -18.06
C GLN A 526 -28.73 9.96 -17.08
N GLY A 527 -29.49 9.98 -16.00
CA GLY A 527 -29.45 8.95 -14.96
C GLY A 527 -28.79 9.41 -13.65
N THR A 528 -28.51 8.47 -12.77
CA THR A 528 -27.97 8.76 -11.44
C THR A 528 -26.47 8.50 -11.36
N THR A 529 -25.74 9.38 -10.71
CA THR A 529 -24.31 9.23 -10.43
C THR A 529 -24.00 7.89 -9.73
N SER A 530 -24.90 7.44 -8.85
CA SER A 530 -24.75 6.16 -8.12
C SER A 530 -24.74 4.92 -9.01
N SER A 531 -25.07 5.05 -10.30
CA SER A 531 -24.97 3.93 -11.26
C SER A 531 -23.52 3.60 -11.68
N TYR A 532 -22.56 4.53 -11.48
CA TYR A 532 -21.16 4.34 -11.85
C TYR A 532 -20.14 4.85 -10.83
N SER A 533 -20.60 5.51 -9.75
CA SER A 533 -19.72 6.17 -8.78
C SER A 533 -20.28 6.08 -7.36
N VAL A 534 -19.40 6.16 -6.37
CA VAL A 534 -19.76 6.44 -4.97
C VAL A 534 -19.52 7.92 -4.62
N GLY A 535 -19.05 8.73 -5.56
CA GLY A 535 -18.75 10.14 -5.40
C GLY A 535 -19.97 11.05 -5.58
N HIS A 536 -19.76 12.31 -5.21
CA HIS A 536 -20.70 13.42 -5.38
C HIS A 536 -20.08 14.52 -6.24
N ASN A 537 -20.81 15.60 -6.49
CA ASN A 537 -20.23 16.76 -7.12
C ASN A 537 -19.32 17.50 -6.12
N LEU A 538 -18.09 17.83 -6.51
CA LEU A 538 -17.12 18.57 -5.69
C LEU A 538 -17.66 19.92 -5.15
N PHE A 539 -18.59 20.51 -5.86
CA PHE A 539 -19.18 21.82 -5.54
C PHE A 539 -20.48 21.72 -4.74
N ASP A 540 -20.89 20.51 -4.36
CA ASP A 540 -22.08 20.30 -3.53
C ASP A 540 -21.72 20.30 -2.04
N SER A 541 -21.91 21.45 -1.40
CA SER A 541 -21.67 21.64 0.03
C SER A 541 -22.73 20.96 0.93
N SER A 542 -23.84 20.49 0.37
CA SER A 542 -24.94 19.89 1.14
C SER A 542 -24.68 18.47 1.58
N ALA A 543 -23.68 17.80 0.98
CA ALA A 543 -23.34 16.42 1.26
C ALA A 543 -21.85 16.25 1.65
N PRO A 544 -21.36 16.88 2.73
CA PRO A 544 -19.99 16.73 3.16
C PRO A 544 -19.72 15.29 3.57
N ARG A 545 -18.54 14.77 3.20
CA ARG A 545 -18.12 13.41 3.51
C ARG A 545 -17.50 13.33 4.90
N ASP A 546 -18.22 12.81 5.88
CA ASP A 546 -17.67 12.58 7.22
C ASP A 546 -16.75 11.35 7.27
N TRP A 547 -17.06 10.34 6.44
CA TRP A 547 -16.30 9.11 6.31
C TRP A 547 -16.10 8.74 4.85
N TYR A 548 -14.98 8.11 4.53
CA TYR A 548 -14.70 7.54 3.21
C TYR A 548 -13.83 6.29 3.32
N ILE A 549 -13.77 5.51 2.26
CA ILE A 549 -12.97 4.29 2.19
C ILE A 549 -11.66 4.63 1.51
N ALA A 550 -10.55 4.52 2.22
CA ALA A 550 -9.20 4.61 1.66
C ALA A 550 -8.64 3.20 1.47
N GLY A 551 -8.14 2.90 0.28
CA GLY A 551 -7.53 1.60 -0.04
C GLY A 551 -6.02 1.63 0.02
N SER A 552 -5.41 0.45 0.06
CA SER A 552 -4.00 0.19 -0.12
C SER A 552 -3.82 -1.01 -1.05
N TYR A 553 -2.61 -1.55 -1.18
CA TYR A 553 -2.36 -2.77 -1.97
C TYR A 553 -3.03 -4.02 -1.39
N TYR A 554 -3.26 -4.10 -0.08
CA TYR A 554 -3.72 -5.33 0.58
C TYR A 554 -4.78 -5.12 1.65
N ASN A 555 -4.94 -3.92 2.17
CA ASN A 555 -5.94 -3.58 3.19
C ASN A 555 -6.69 -2.30 2.82
N TYR A 556 -7.65 -1.90 3.62
CA TYR A 556 -8.37 -0.64 3.48
C TYR A 556 -8.73 -0.08 4.85
N ALA A 557 -9.08 1.20 4.89
CA ALA A 557 -9.58 1.84 6.09
C ALA A 557 -10.88 2.62 5.83
N LEU A 558 -11.77 2.63 6.82
CA LEU A 558 -12.82 3.63 6.91
C LEU A 558 -12.24 4.83 7.65
N VAL A 559 -12.09 5.95 6.95
CA VAL A 559 -11.38 7.13 7.44
C VAL A 559 -12.37 8.25 7.75
N GLY A 560 -12.49 8.57 9.04
CA GLY A 560 -13.31 9.68 9.56
C GLY A 560 -12.48 10.93 9.86
N LYS A 561 -13.10 11.91 10.52
CA LYS A 561 -12.43 13.14 10.98
C LYS A 561 -11.46 12.82 12.14
N GLU A 562 -11.91 12.06 13.12
CA GLU A 562 -11.17 11.76 14.34
C GLU A 562 -10.64 10.32 14.38
N LEU A 563 -11.37 9.40 13.78
CA LEU A 563 -11.13 7.96 13.85
C LEU A 563 -10.90 7.35 12.49
N MET A 564 -10.16 6.25 12.47
CA MET A 564 -10.07 5.36 11.32
C MET A 564 -10.21 3.90 11.78
N LEU A 565 -10.89 3.09 10.97
CA LEU A 565 -10.99 1.64 11.16
C LEU A 565 -10.22 0.95 10.03
N VAL A 566 -9.03 0.48 10.34
CA VAL A 566 -8.18 -0.26 9.38
C VAL A 566 -8.63 -1.71 9.36
N VAL A 567 -8.91 -2.23 8.17
CA VAL A 567 -9.37 -3.60 7.95
C VAL A 567 -8.34 -4.36 7.14
N ASN A 568 -7.75 -5.37 7.77
CA ASN A 568 -6.71 -6.21 7.16
C ASN A 568 -7.30 -7.45 6.47
N PRO A 569 -6.56 -8.11 5.56
CA PRO A 569 -6.95 -9.39 5.01
C PRO A 569 -7.23 -10.42 6.12
N GLY A 570 -8.33 -11.18 5.97
CA GLY A 570 -8.76 -12.11 7.03
C GLY A 570 -9.79 -11.52 8.01
N GLY A 571 -10.17 -10.23 7.84
CA GLY A 571 -11.25 -9.59 8.59
C GLY A 571 -10.83 -9.09 9.98
N HIS A 572 -9.53 -8.97 10.23
CA HIS A 572 -9.04 -8.25 11.41
C HIS A 572 -9.18 -6.76 11.20
N SER A 573 -9.75 -6.07 12.17
CA SER A 573 -9.84 -4.63 12.15
C SER A 573 -9.15 -4.02 13.36
N GLN A 574 -8.57 -2.84 13.16
CA GLN A 574 -7.96 -2.05 14.23
C GLN A 574 -8.50 -0.63 14.14
N GLN A 575 -8.99 -0.13 15.26
CA GLN A 575 -9.47 1.24 15.34
C GLN A 575 -8.37 2.15 15.89
N LEU A 576 -8.08 3.21 15.14
CA LEU A 576 -7.03 4.17 15.44
C LEU A 576 -7.60 5.59 15.45
N ASN A 577 -6.97 6.48 16.21
CA ASN A 577 -7.17 7.92 16.04
C ASN A 577 -6.26 8.47 14.91
N ARG A 578 -6.35 9.76 14.61
CA ARG A 578 -5.58 10.40 13.53
C ARG A 578 -4.06 10.46 13.82
N GLN A 579 -3.63 10.22 15.06
CA GLN A 579 -2.22 10.08 15.47
C GLN A 579 -1.74 8.62 15.46
N LEU A 580 -2.49 7.72 14.81
CA LEU A 580 -2.19 6.30 14.68
C LEU A 580 -2.16 5.53 16.01
N LYS A 581 -2.72 6.10 17.08
CA LYS A 581 -2.85 5.42 18.38
C LYS A 581 -4.15 4.61 18.42
N VAL A 582 -4.10 3.46 19.08
CA VAL A 582 -5.28 2.60 19.26
C VAL A 582 -6.34 3.35 20.05
N GLU A 583 -7.56 3.40 19.51
CA GLU A 583 -8.71 4.02 20.16
C GLU A 583 -9.68 2.95 20.65
N LYS A 584 -9.97 2.96 21.97
CA LYS A 584 -10.81 1.94 22.61
C LYS A 584 -12.17 2.50 23.11
N GLU A 585 -12.21 3.78 23.38
CA GLU A 585 -13.38 4.43 23.99
C GLU A 585 -14.45 4.80 22.98
N GLN A 586 -14.04 5.41 21.85
CA GLN A 586 -14.93 5.76 20.76
C GLN A 586 -15.00 4.61 19.76
N LYS A 587 -16.17 4.35 19.19
CA LYS A 587 -16.36 3.34 18.15
C LYS A 587 -16.88 3.96 16.87
N VAL A 588 -16.42 3.43 15.74
CA VAL A 588 -16.99 3.77 14.43
C VAL A 588 -18.48 3.43 14.44
N PRO A 589 -19.36 4.37 14.09
CA PRO A 589 -20.80 4.11 14.06
C PRO A 589 -21.17 2.96 13.13
N VAL A 590 -22.09 2.11 13.56
CA VAL A 590 -22.53 0.93 12.78
C VAL A 590 -23.12 1.32 11.43
N ASP A 591 -23.80 2.47 11.35
CA ASP A 591 -24.38 2.97 10.11
C ASP A 591 -23.31 3.31 9.08
N ILE A 592 -22.17 3.85 9.51
CA ILE A 592 -21.01 4.12 8.65
C ILE A 592 -20.45 2.80 8.09
N ILE A 593 -20.32 1.78 8.95
CA ILE A 593 -19.86 0.46 8.51
C ILE A 593 -20.81 -0.14 7.48
N ARG A 594 -22.13 -0.06 7.72
CA ARG A 594 -23.14 -0.57 6.79
C ARG A 594 -23.10 0.16 5.45
N HIS A 595 -22.99 1.49 5.49
CA HIS A 595 -22.89 2.30 4.28
C HIS A 595 -21.62 1.97 3.49
N SER A 596 -20.50 1.83 4.16
CA SER A 596 -19.22 1.45 3.53
C SER A 596 -19.27 0.06 2.90
N LEU A 597 -19.94 -0.91 3.54
CA LEU A 597 -20.17 -2.24 2.96
C LEU A 597 -21.04 -2.17 1.70
N ASP A 598 -22.08 -1.33 1.68
CA ASP A 598 -22.89 -1.08 0.48
C ASP A 598 -22.03 -0.47 -0.64
N GLU A 599 -21.21 0.54 -0.35
CA GLU A 599 -20.30 1.13 -1.33
C GLU A 599 -19.31 0.11 -1.91
N MET A 600 -18.76 -0.80 -1.07
CA MET A 600 -17.80 -1.83 -1.49
C MET A 600 -18.44 -3.01 -2.21
N SER A 601 -19.76 -3.18 -2.14
CA SER A 601 -20.46 -4.32 -2.74
C SER A 601 -21.42 -3.94 -3.88
N ARG A 602 -21.77 -2.67 -4.01
CA ARG A 602 -22.79 -2.13 -4.93
C ARG A 602 -22.65 -2.60 -6.37
N PHE A 603 -21.42 -2.69 -6.86
CA PHE A 603 -21.11 -3.04 -8.26
C PHE A 603 -20.76 -4.51 -8.47
N TYR A 604 -21.11 -5.36 -7.52
CA TYR A 604 -21.09 -6.80 -7.71
C TYR A 604 -22.51 -7.31 -8.03
N LYS A 605 -22.62 -8.38 -8.83
CA LYS A 605 -23.91 -9.05 -9.05
C LYS A 605 -24.38 -9.61 -7.71
N LYS A 606 -25.60 -9.28 -7.33
CA LYS A 606 -26.26 -9.95 -6.21
C LYS A 606 -26.54 -11.38 -6.64
N GLY A 607 -26.00 -12.36 -5.89
CA GLY A 607 -26.22 -13.76 -6.09
C GLY A 607 -27.68 -14.18 -5.87
#